data_a50e3bec1887a289898ebb1c57b6d19d
#
_entry.id   a50e3bec1887a289898ebb1c57b6d19d
#
_cell.length_a   1.000
_cell.length_b   1.000
_cell.length_c   1.000
_cell.angle_alpha   90.00
_cell.angle_beta   90.00
_cell.angle_gamma   90.00
#
_symmetry.space_group_name_H-M   'P 1'
#
loop_
_entity.id
_entity.type
_entity.pdbx_description
1 polymer ?
#
loop_
_entity_poly.entity_id
_entity_poly.type
_entity_poly.pdbx_seq_one_letter_code
_entity_poly.pdbx_strand_id
1 'polypeptide(L)'
;MAKKLYEEADVQAVAAAIRLRNGSSTTYKLSQMASAIESMKTGDKYVQTDVPEYVRTEALAVAKKVSAVQTTDSITFIAASDAHHHSDDEYIADGNLHAGMAMKALSYILPGIDFCCFLGDYSIGSETTTLAQGRQHFAEINAILKEGFGGIPQFRTPGDRDGLRRALETNDNTWLQPKEIYTYVGRYNEGATYGSTTEGYCYRDFDEKKLRVFCLSTAEIGMSWDNVSLTQRLWFAGALKAAGAKAGWGIVIVSHYPLDFT
;
A
#
# COMPACT_ATOMS: atom_id res chain seq x y z
N MET A 1 -23.03 6.21 45.93
CA MET A 1 -22.40 6.16 44.58
C MET A 1 -21.88 4.75 44.36
N ALA A 2 -22.42 4.03 43.38
CA ALA A 2 -21.93 2.70 43.06
C ALA A 2 -20.56 2.82 42.38
N LYS A 3 -19.49 2.21 43.00
CA LYS A 3 -18.21 2.04 42.31
C LYS A 3 -18.43 1.13 41.10
N LYS A 4 -18.29 1.66 39.88
CA LYS A 4 -18.15 0.82 38.71
C LYS A 4 -16.81 0.09 38.85
N LEU A 5 -16.86 -1.22 39.05
CA LEU A 5 -15.69 -2.11 38.92
C LEU A 5 -15.47 -2.33 37.44
N TYR A 6 -14.33 -1.87 36.92
CA TYR A 6 -13.87 -2.23 35.59
C TYR A 6 -13.11 -3.55 35.72
N GLU A 7 -13.30 -4.45 34.77
CA GLU A 7 -12.52 -5.69 34.75
C GLU A 7 -11.05 -5.35 34.43
N GLU A 8 -10.12 -6.02 35.12
CA GLU A 8 -8.68 -5.78 34.92
C GLU A 8 -8.25 -6.04 33.47
N ALA A 9 -8.87 -7.01 32.81
CA ALA A 9 -8.66 -7.30 31.40
C ALA A 9 -8.98 -6.13 30.46
N ASP A 10 -10.06 -5.38 30.74
CA ASP A 10 -10.44 -4.21 29.95
C ASP A 10 -9.43 -3.08 30.11
N VAL A 11 -8.94 -2.88 31.34
CA VAL A 11 -7.90 -1.87 31.61
C VAL A 11 -6.59 -2.23 30.92
N GLN A 12 -6.22 -3.51 30.92
CA GLN A 12 -5.02 -3.99 30.23
C GLN A 12 -5.14 -3.85 28.72
N ALA A 13 -6.31 -4.14 28.15
CA ALA A 13 -6.60 -3.98 26.72
C ALA A 13 -6.48 -2.51 26.28
N VAL A 14 -7.04 -1.58 27.07
CA VAL A 14 -6.90 -0.14 26.81
C VAL A 14 -5.46 0.30 26.89
N ALA A 15 -4.70 -0.16 27.90
CA ALA A 15 -3.28 0.16 28.04
C ALA A 15 -2.44 -0.40 26.87
N ALA A 16 -2.78 -1.58 26.38
CA ALA A 16 -2.14 -2.18 25.22
C ALA A 16 -2.43 -1.37 23.93
N ALA A 17 -3.67 -0.96 23.74
CA ALA A 17 -4.07 -0.12 22.61
C ALA A 17 -3.35 1.25 22.63
N ILE A 18 -3.20 1.87 23.81
CA ILE A 18 -2.45 3.10 23.97
C ILE A 18 -0.98 2.91 23.59
N ARG A 19 -0.33 1.81 24.07
CA ARG A 19 1.07 1.51 23.73
C ARG A 19 1.27 1.28 22.24
N LEU A 20 0.37 0.53 21.62
CA LEU A 20 0.42 0.27 20.20
C LEU A 20 0.33 1.56 19.38
N ARG A 21 -0.52 2.49 19.82
CA ARG A 21 -0.77 3.77 19.13
C ARG A 21 0.39 4.75 19.24
N ASN A 22 1.02 4.85 20.39
CA ASN A 22 2.10 5.83 20.63
C ASN A 22 3.51 5.24 20.54
N GLY A 23 3.64 3.97 20.09
CA GLY A 23 4.92 3.28 19.96
C GLY A 23 5.69 3.09 21.28
N SER A 24 4.99 3.19 22.43
CA SER A 24 5.60 3.17 23.75
C SER A 24 5.58 1.77 24.37
N SER A 25 6.66 1.39 25.06
CA SER A 25 6.72 0.22 25.94
C SER A 25 6.28 0.52 27.38
N THR A 26 5.88 1.77 27.67
CA THR A 26 5.54 2.22 29.01
C THR A 26 4.30 1.52 29.55
N THR A 27 4.36 1.09 30.81
CA THR A 27 3.19 0.56 31.51
C THR A 27 2.36 1.72 32.04
N TYR A 28 1.11 1.84 31.59
CA TYR A 28 0.20 2.88 32.04
C TYR A 28 -0.63 2.40 33.24
N LYS A 29 -0.67 3.22 34.27
CA LYS A 29 -1.67 3.10 35.34
C LYS A 29 -2.99 3.72 34.83
N LEU A 30 -4.12 3.29 35.38
CA LEU A 30 -5.45 3.82 35.01
C LEU A 30 -5.50 5.36 35.06
N SER A 31 -4.88 5.96 36.06
CA SER A 31 -4.80 7.42 36.21
C SER A 31 -3.95 8.12 35.14
N GLN A 32 -3.08 7.39 34.45
CA GLN A 32 -2.22 7.92 33.39
C GLN A 32 -2.81 7.74 32.00
N MET A 33 -3.83 6.87 31.86
CA MET A 33 -4.43 6.55 30.58
C MET A 33 -5.16 7.76 29.97
N ALA A 34 -5.83 8.58 30.78
CA ALA A 34 -6.49 9.79 30.30
C ALA A 34 -5.50 10.76 29.65
N SER A 35 -4.39 11.06 30.35
CA SER A 35 -3.34 11.93 29.81
C SER A 35 -2.62 11.30 28.61
N ALA A 36 -2.45 9.96 28.60
CA ALA A 36 -1.89 9.27 27.47
C ALA A 36 -2.83 9.29 26.24
N ILE A 37 -4.14 9.17 26.46
CA ILE A 37 -5.16 9.34 25.42
C ILE A 37 -5.20 10.79 24.93
N GLU A 38 -5.08 11.76 25.84
CA GLU A 38 -5.01 13.18 25.46
C GLU A 38 -3.73 13.52 24.71
N SER A 39 -2.60 12.89 25.06
CA SER A 39 -1.37 13.03 24.30
C SER A 39 -1.46 12.38 22.90
N MET A 40 -2.27 11.33 22.75
CA MET A 40 -2.59 10.76 21.43
C MET A 40 -3.48 11.67 20.58
N LYS A 41 -4.36 12.47 21.22
CA LYS A 41 -5.10 13.53 20.51
C LYS A 41 -4.17 14.61 19.95
N THR A 42 -2.96 14.76 20.50
CA THR A 42 -1.93 15.62 19.89
C THR A 42 -1.21 14.94 18.73
N GLY A 43 -1.23 13.61 18.64
CA GLY A 43 -0.93 12.86 17.41
C GLY A 43 -1.97 13.08 16.31
N ASP A 44 -3.24 13.26 16.69
CA ASP A 44 -4.31 13.75 15.78
C ASP A 44 -4.04 15.17 15.24
N LYS A 45 -3.14 15.94 15.83
CA LYS A 45 -2.68 17.20 15.23
C LYS A 45 -2.11 16.99 13.84
N TYR A 46 -1.46 15.87 13.58
CA TYR A 46 -0.90 15.58 12.27
C TYR A 46 -2.01 15.32 11.23
N VAL A 47 -3.06 14.60 11.61
CA VAL A 47 -4.23 14.40 10.75
C VAL A 47 -5.10 15.65 10.68
N GLN A 48 -5.09 16.48 11.72
CA GLN A 48 -5.97 17.65 11.82
C GLN A 48 -5.49 18.87 11.02
N THR A 49 -4.18 19.03 10.83
CA THR A 49 -3.63 20.23 10.18
C THR A 49 -3.31 20.05 8.70
N ASP A 50 -2.99 18.82 8.28
CA ASP A 50 -2.44 18.57 6.95
C ASP A 50 -3.43 17.85 6.01
N VAL A 51 -4.56 17.36 6.55
CA VAL A 51 -5.60 16.69 5.75
C VAL A 51 -6.87 17.52 5.76
N PRO A 52 -7.41 17.89 4.59
CA PRO A 52 -8.66 18.62 4.49
C PRO A 52 -9.80 17.95 5.27
N GLU A 53 -10.68 18.73 5.87
CA GLU A 53 -11.76 18.22 6.74
C GLU A 53 -12.65 17.21 6.02
N TYR A 54 -12.96 17.44 4.75
CA TYR A 54 -13.79 16.53 3.96
C TYR A 54 -13.09 15.16 3.77
N VAL A 55 -11.79 15.14 3.48
CA VAL A 55 -11.01 13.89 3.35
C VAL A 55 -11.00 13.13 4.68
N ARG A 56 -10.79 13.84 5.78
CA ARG A 56 -10.81 13.23 7.12
C ARG A 56 -12.19 12.67 7.46
N THR A 57 -13.25 13.38 7.13
CA THR A 57 -14.64 12.93 7.36
C THR A 57 -14.94 11.65 6.59
N GLU A 58 -14.52 11.57 5.33
CA GLU A 58 -14.65 10.36 4.51
C GLU A 58 -13.82 9.20 5.05
N ALA A 59 -12.56 9.45 5.42
CA ALA A 59 -11.69 8.43 6.02
C ALA A 59 -12.29 7.87 7.32
N LEU A 60 -12.86 8.72 8.17
CA LEU A 60 -13.56 8.29 9.38
C LEU A 60 -14.80 7.43 9.06
N ALA A 61 -15.57 7.81 8.05
CA ALA A 61 -16.73 7.04 7.63
C ALA A 61 -16.34 5.65 7.10
N VAL A 62 -15.26 5.57 6.32
CA VAL A 62 -14.69 4.30 5.84
C VAL A 62 -14.18 3.47 7.01
N ALA A 63 -13.35 4.05 7.87
CA ALA A 63 -12.79 3.35 9.02
C ALA A 63 -13.89 2.77 9.94
N LYS A 64 -14.97 3.52 10.17
CA LYS A 64 -16.12 3.03 10.93
C LYS A 64 -16.78 1.81 10.30
N LYS A 65 -16.96 1.81 8.97
CA LYS A 65 -17.54 0.65 8.24
C LYS A 65 -16.63 -0.57 8.31
N VAL A 66 -15.33 -0.38 8.10
CA VAL A 66 -14.35 -1.47 8.16
C VAL A 66 -14.26 -2.04 9.56
N SER A 67 -14.11 -1.20 10.59
CA SER A 67 -14.03 -1.63 11.98
C SER A 67 -15.28 -2.38 12.46
N ALA A 68 -16.45 -2.11 11.87
CA ALA A 68 -17.68 -2.81 12.21
C ALA A 68 -17.70 -4.30 11.77
N VAL A 69 -16.87 -4.66 10.78
CA VAL A 69 -16.76 -6.03 10.23
C VAL A 69 -15.40 -6.67 10.48
N GLN A 70 -14.44 -5.91 10.98
CA GLN A 70 -13.09 -6.38 11.25
C GLN A 70 -13.05 -7.28 12.48
N THR A 71 -12.37 -8.41 12.40
CA THR A 71 -12.11 -9.35 13.48
C THR A 71 -10.61 -9.58 13.64
N THR A 72 -10.17 -10.30 14.63
CA THR A 72 -8.76 -10.70 14.82
C THR A 72 -8.21 -11.49 13.63
N ASP A 73 -9.07 -12.22 12.93
CA ASP A 73 -8.70 -13.07 11.80
C ASP A 73 -8.87 -12.36 10.45
N SER A 74 -9.40 -11.13 10.45
CA SER A 74 -9.56 -10.35 9.24
C SER A 74 -8.21 -9.94 8.67
N ILE A 75 -8.14 -9.90 7.34
CA ILE A 75 -7.05 -9.29 6.59
C ILE A 75 -7.57 -7.97 6.06
N THR A 76 -6.91 -6.90 6.44
CA THR A 76 -7.29 -5.54 6.08
C THR A 76 -6.18 -4.90 5.27
N PHE A 77 -6.50 -4.38 4.09
CA PHE A 77 -5.52 -3.70 3.25
C PHE A 77 -6.13 -2.52 2.49
N ILE A 78 -5.24 -1.62 2.06
CA ILE A 78 -5.59 -0.51 1.16
C ILE A 78 -5.06 -0.88 -0.22
N ALA A 79 -5.91 -0.78 -1.24
CA ALA A 79 -5.52 -0.94 -2.64
C ALA A 79 -5.82 0.33 -3.42
N ALA A 80 -4.86 0.76 -4.22
CA ALA A 80 -4.98 1.87 -5.14
C ALA A 80 -4.21 1.56 -6.43
N SER A 81 -4.58 2.21 -7.53
CA SER A 81 -3.93 2.09 -8.84
C SER A 81 -4.21 3.34 -9.68
N ASP A 82 -3.60 3.40 -10.85
CA ASP A 82 -3.97 4.33 -11.92
C ASP A 82 -3.90 5.81 -11.52
N ALA A 83 -2.83 6.19 -10.81
CA ALA A 83 -2.60 7.58 -10.45
C ALA A 83 -2.41 8.47 -11.69
N HIS A 84 -1.85 7.91 -12.77
CA HIS A 84 -1.53 8.63 -14.00
C HIS A 84 -0.93 10.01 -13.72
N HIS A 85 0.00 10.05 -12.75
CA HIS A 85 0.51 11.30 -12.22
C HIS A 85 1.15 12.16 -13.32
N HIS A 86 0.78 13.41 -13.33
CA HIS A 86 1.25 14.41 -14.29
C HIS A 86 1.35 15.76 -13.58
N SER A 87 2.57 16.20 -13.32
CA SER A 87 2.82 17.42 -12.53
C SER A 87 2.37 18.70 -13.21
N ASP A 88 2.26 18.69 -14.54
CA ASP A 88 1.80 19.84 -15.31
C ASP A 88 0.26 19.93 -15.40
N ASP A 89 -0.45 18.92 -14.89
CA ASP A 89 -1.90 18.90 -14.77
C ASP A 89 -2.29 19.04 -13.28
N GLU A 90 -2.66 20.24 -12.89
CA GLU A 90 -2.99 20.61 -11.51
C GLU A 90 -4.14 19.73 -10.96
N TYR A 91 -5.14 19.42 -11.77
CA TYR A 91 -6.27 18.60 -11.34
C TYR A 91 -5.83 17.16 -10.99
N ILE A 92 -4.97 16.55 -11.81
CA ILE A 92 -4.45 15.21 -11.56
C ILE A 92 -3.48 15.23 -10.37
N ALA A 93 -2.60 16.22 -10.30
CA ALA A 93 -1.65 16.36 -9.21
C ALA A 93 -2.36 16.53 -7.86
N ASP A 94 -3.37 17.39 -7.78
CA ASP A 94 -4.19 17.61 -6.59
C ASP A 94 -5.01 16.37 -6.23
N GLY A 95 -5.60 15.68 -7.21
CA GLY A 95 -6.33 14.45 -7.00
C GLY A 95 -5.46 13.36 -6.35
N ASN A 96 -4.23 13.18 -6.83
CA ASN A 96 -3.28 12.24 -6.27
C ASN A 96 -2.83 12.63 -4.85
N LEU A 97 -2.62 13.92 -4.61
CA LEU A 97 -2.29 14.44 -3.30
C LEU A 97 -3.42 14.17 -2.30
N HIS A 98 -4.67 14.42 -2.68
CA HIS A 98 -5.84 14.14 -1.85
C HIS A 98 -6.01 12.63 -1.58
N ALA A 99 -5.78 11.77 -2.57
CA ALA A 99 -5.78 10.33 -2.38
C ALA A 99 -4.69 9.90 -1.38
N GLY A 100 -3.49 10.45 -1.48
CA GLY A 100 -2.41 10.22 -0.51
C GLY A 100 -2.78 10.66 0.91
N MET A 101 -3.42 11.81 1.05
CA MET A 101 -3.93 12.29 2.34
C MET A 101 -5.02 11.38 2.92
N ALA A 102 -5.92 10.83 2.08
CA ALA A 102 -6.93 9.88 2.51
C ALA A 102 -6.30 8.57 2.99
N MET A 103 -5.31 8.04 2.27
CA MET A 103 -4.55 6.84 2.67
C MET A 103 -3.83 7.08 4.01
N LYS A 104 -3.20 8.25 4.18
CA LYS A 104 -2.55 8.66 5.42
C LYS A 104 -3.54 8.72 6.57
N ALA A 105 -4.69 9.35 6.37
CA ALA A 105 -5.74 9.42 7.38
C ALA A 105 -6.21 8.01 7.77
N LEU A 106 -6.48 7.13 6.80
CA LEU A 106 -6.89 5.75 7.05
C LEU A 106 -5.82 4.97 7.80
N SER A 107 -4.53 5.14 7.49
CA SER A 107 -3.44 4.45 8.18
C SER A 107 -3.35 4.80 9.66
N TYR A 108 -3.80 5.98 10.06
CA TYR A 108 -3.88 6.40 11.46
C TYR A 108 -5.18 6.03 12.16
N ILE A 109 -6.30 6.11 11.44
CA ILE A 109 -7.63 5.95 12.02
C ILE A 109 -8.04 4.47 12.09
N LEU A 110 -7.69 3.69 11.07
CA LEU A 110 -8.06 2.28 10.97
C LEU A 110 -6.93 1.41 11.54
N PRO A 111 -7.13 0.76 12.70
CA PRO A 111 -6.14 -0.15 13.26
C PRO A 111 -6.06 -1.45 12.44
N GLY A 112 -4.89 -2.08 12.44
CA GLY A 112 -4.71 -3.42 11.88
C GLY A 112 -4.78 -3.49 10.37
N ILE A 113 -4.30 -2.46 9.65
CA ILE A 113 -4.01 -2.59 8.23
C ILE A 113 -2.77 -3.47 8.07
N ASP A 114 -2.92 -4.62 7.44
CA ASP A 114 -1.87 -5.61 7.28
C ASP A 114 -0.87 -5.22 6.19
N PHE A 115 -1.37 -4.64 5.09
CA PHE A 115 -0.54 -4.13 4.00
C PHE A 115 -1.28 -3.09 3.14
N CYS A 116 -0.52 -2.41 2.30
CA CYS A 116 -1.03 -1.53 1.27
C CYS A 116 -0.54 -2.00 -0.09
N CYS A 117 -1.31 -1.78 -1.16
CA CYS A 117 -0.86 -2.04 -2.52
C CYS A 117 -1.11 -0.86 -3.44
N PHE A 118 -0.17 -0.64 -4.35
CA PHE A 118 -0.35 0.25 -5.49
C PHE A 118 -0.08 -0.53 -6.78
N LEU A 119 -1.11 -0.64 -7.61
CA LEU A 119 -1.21 -1.67 -8.64
C LEU A 119 -0.91 -1.13 -10.05
N GLY A 120 0.02 -0.17 -10.16
CA GLY A 120 0.52 0.29 -11.45
C GLY A 120 -0.08 1.61 -11.93
N ASP A 121 0.42 2.05 -13.07
CA ASP A 121 0.11 3.32 -13.72
C ASP A 121 0.38 4.51 -12.81
N TYR A 122 1.65 4.61 -12.37
CA TYR A 122 2.16 5.71 -11.55
C TYR A 122 2.23 7.02 -12.33
N SER A 123 2.78 6.95 -13.54
CA SER A 123 2.92 8.08 -14.44
C SER A 123 1.90 8.02 -15.58
N ILE A 124 1.51 9.17 -16.10
CA ILE A 124 0.57 9.24 -17.22
C ILE A 124 1.13 8.60 -18.49
N GLY A 125 2.45 8.60 -18.69
CA GLY A 125 3.10 7.97 -19.84
C GLY A 125 2.49 8.38 -21.18
N SER A 126 2.23 9.67 -21.38
CA SER A 126 1.65 10.19 -22.62
C SER A 126 2.67 10.25 -23.76
N GLU A 127 2.21 10.38 -25.00
CA GLU A 127 3.05 10.52 -26.22
C GLU A 127 4.03 11.72 -26.14
N THR A 128 3.75 12.70 -25.29
CA THR A 128 4.56 13.88 -25.09
C THR A 128 5.45 13.83 -23.86
N THR A 129 5.33 12.79 -23.02
CA THR A 129 6.08 12.64 -21.77
C THR A 129 7.54 12.31 -22.08
N THR A 130 8.45 13.18 -21.68
CA THR A 130 9.90 12.91 -21.76
C THR A 130 10.35 11.99 -20.61
N LEU A 131 11.52 11.35 -20.75
CA LEU A 131 12.12 10.56 -19.66
C LEU A 131 12.32 11.37 -18.38
N ALA A 132 12.71 12.63 -18.50
CA ALA A 132 12.91 13.51 -17.36
C ALA A 132 11.59 13.76 -16.61
N GLN A 133 10.51 14.05 -17.34
CA GLN A 133 9.18 14.21 -16.77
C GLN A 133 8.67 12.91 -16.15
N GLY A 134 8.81 11.77 -16.84
CA GLY A 134 8.40 10.49 -16.29
C GLY A 134 9.12 10.15 -14.98
N ARG A 135 10.42 10.42 -14.89
CA ARG A 135 11.19 10.26 -13.63
C ARG A 135 10.70 11.20 -12.53
N GLN A 136 10.34 12.42 -12.88
CA GLN A 136 9.76 13.38 -11.95
C GLN A 136 8.40 12.88 -11.44
N HIS A 137 7.51 12.45 -12.33
CA HIS A 137 6.20 11.90 -11.97
C HIS A 137 6.33 10.73 -11.00
N PHE A 138 7.26 9.79 -11.25
CA PHE A 138 7.55 8.70 -10.32
C PHE A 138 8.05 9.19 -8.96
N ALA A 139 8.92 10.19 -8.94
CA ALA A 139 9.43 10.74 -7.68
C ALA A 139 8.30 11.36 -6.85
N GLU A 140 7.43 12.14 -7.48
CA GLU A 140 6.31 12.84 -6.84
C GLU A 140 5.27 11.84 -6.31
N ILE A 141 4.78 10.93 -7.15
CA ILE A 141 3.79 9.93 -6.70
C ILE A 141 4.38 9.01 -5.62
N ASN A 142 5.67 8.65 -5.71
CA ASN A 142 6.31 7.87 -4.67
C ASN A 142 6.42 8.61 -3.34
N ALA A 143 6.61 9.93 -3.35
CA ALA A 143 6.57 10.73 -2.14
C ALA A 143 5.16 10.70 -1.51
N ILE A 144 4.12 10.88 -2.31
CA ILE A 144 2.72 10.80 -1.88
C ILE A 144 2.40 9.42 -1.27
N LEU A 145 2.77 8.35 -1.97
CA LEU A 145 2.51 6.97 -1.49
C LEU A 145 3.33 6.63 -0.24
N LYS A 146 4.57 7.09 -0.15
CA LYS A 146 5.41 6.90 1.04
C LYS A 146 4.79 7.56 2.26
N GLU A 147 4.27 8.77 2.09
CA GLU A 147 3.59 9.48 3.16
C GLU A 147 2.23 8.86 3.48
N GLY A 148 1.43 8.52 2.46
CA GLY A 148 0.11 7.94 2.60
C GLY A 148 0.11 6.56 3.25
N PHE A 149 1.04 5.70 2.88
CA PHE A 149 1.13 4.34 3.44
C PHE A 149 1.95 4.26 4.73
N GLY A 150 2.80 5.26 4.98
CA GLY A 150 3.65 5.28 6.17
C GLY A 150 4.54 4.05 6.28
N GLY A 151 4.61 3.46 7.48
CA GLY A 151 5.38 2.24 7.76
C GLY A 151 4.64 0.92 7.50
N ILE A 152 3.46 0.94 6.89
CA ILE A 152 2.70 -0.26 6.56
C ILE A 152 3.41 -1.02 5.42
N PRO A 153 3.52 -2.37 5.49
CA PRO A 153 4.07 -3.16 4.40
C PRO A 153 3.42 -2.87 3.05
N GLN A 154 4.22 -2.74 2.01
CA GLN A 154 3.72 -2.34 0.70
C GLN A 154 3.94 -3.43 -0.35
N PHE A 155 3.00 -3.51 -1.29
CA PHE A 155 3.14 -4.25 -2.54
C PHE A 155 2.91 -3.28 -3.70
N ARG A 156 3.90 -3.21 -4.58
CA ARG A 156 3.86 -2.32 -5.73
C ARG A 156 4.19 -3.09 -6.99
N THR A 157 3.36 -2.95 -8.00
CA THR A 157 3.57 -3.53 -9.33
C THR A 157 3.54 -2.43 -10.39
N PRO A 158 4.29 -2.54 -11.49
CA PRO A 158 4.19 -1.62 -12.59
C PRO A 158 2.87 -1.81 -13.35
N GLY A 159 2.37 -0.72 -13.94
CA GLY A 159 1.33 -0.72 -14.95
C GLY A 159 1.90 -0.60 -16.36
N ASP A 160 1.04 -0.64 -17.38
CA ASP A 160 1.44 -0.59 -18.78
C ASP A 160 2.00 0.77 -19.21
N ARG A 161 1.62 1.83 -18.52
CA ARG A 161 2.11 3.18 -18.80
C ARG A 161 3.44 3.52 -18.13
N ASP A 162 3.82 2.73 -17.14
CA ASP A 162 5.01 2.99 -16.33
C ASP A 162 6.32 2.84 -17.10
N GLY A 163 6.31 2.10 -18.19
CA GLY A 163 7.43 2.05 -19.15
C GLY A 163 7.58 3.32 -19.99
N LEU A 164 6.66 4.26 -19.92
CA LEU A 164 6.54 5.42 -20.82
C LEU A 164 6.41 5.03 -22.30
N ARG A 165 5.97 3.82 -22.59
CA ARG A 165 5.96 3.23 -23.94
C ARG A 165 5.10 4.01 -24.93
N ARG A 166 3.98 4.58 -24.50
CA ARG A 166 3.11 5.38 -25.36
C ARG A 166 3.73 6.70 -25.80
N ALA A 167 4.68 7.23 -25.02
CA ALA A 167 5.44 8.39 -25.40
C ALA A 167 6.24 8.17 -26.70
N LEU A 168 6.38 6.92 -27.17
CA LEU A 168 7.57 6.59 -27.92
C LEU A 168 7.43 5.50 -28.97
N GLU A 169 6.39 5.51 -29.73
CA GLU A 169 6.37 4.72 -30.98
C GLU A 169 7.51 5.05 -31.94
N THR A 170 8.37 6.02 -31.61
CA THR A 170 9.34 6.57 -32.56
C THR A 170 10.81 6.62 -32.11
N ASN A 171 11.16 6.26 -30.86
CA ASN A 171 12.59 6.39 -30.46
C ASN A 171 13.01 5.47 -29.29
N ASP A 172 13.87 4.49 -29.55
CA ASP A 172 14.38 3.48 -28.61
C ASP A 172 15.06 4.00 -27.31
N ASN A 173 15.42 5.29 -27.27
CA ASN A 173 16.17 5.87 -26.17
C ASN A 173 15.32 6.56 -25.09
N THR A 174 14.02 6.46 -25.18
CA THR A 174 13.10 7.24 -24.38
C THR A 174 12.27 6.40 -23.41
N TRP A 175 12.60 5.12 -23.24
CA TRP A 175 11.90 4.20 -22.33
C TRP A 175 12.65 4.03 -21.01
N LEU A 176 11.89 3.96 -19.92
CA LEU A 176 12.44 3.50 -18.66
C LEU A 176 12.79 2.01 -18.79
N GLN A 177 14.04 1.70 -18.49
CA GLN A 177 14.49 0.31 -18.53
C GLN A 177 13.90 -0.48 -17.35
N PRO A 178 13.66 -1.80 -17.48
CA PRO A 178 13.09 -2.63 -16.42
C PRO A 178 13.77 -2.47 -15.07
N LYS A 179 15.11 -2.38 -15.04
CA LYS A 179 15.88 -2.12 -13.82
C LYS A 179 15.58 -0.75 -13.21
N GLU A 180 15.31 0.25 -14.03
CA GLU A 180 14.96 1.59 -13.58
C GLU A 180 13.56 1.60 -12.99
N ILE A 181 12.60 0.92 -13.62
CA ILE A 181 11.24 0.75 -13.10
C ILE A 181 11.26 0.01 -11.76
N TYR A 182 12.08 -1.04 -11.63
CA TYR A 182 12.28 -1.68 -10.32
C TYR A 182 12.72 -0.66 -9.26
N THR A 183 13.57 0.29 -9.62
CA THR A 183 14.02 1.33 -8.70
C THR A 183 12.88 2.24 -8.22
N TYR A 184 11.90 2.50 -9.07
CA TYR A 184 10.76 3.35 -8.71
C TYR A 184 9.59 2.58 -8.09
N VAL A 185 9.46 1.31 -8.39
CA VAL A 185 8.30 0.49 -8.00
C VAL A 185 8.72 -0.65 -7.08
N GLY A 186 9.46 -1.62 -7.58
CA GLY A 186 9.72 -2.90 -6.91
C GLY A 186 10.48 -2.77 -5.59
N ARG A 187 11.40 -1.83 -5.46
CA ARG A 187 12.20 -1.66 -4.24
C ARG A 187 11.37 -1.37 -2.98
N TYR A 188 10.13 -0.96 -3.13
CA TYR A 188 9.24 -0.66 -2.00
C TYR A 188 8.53 -1.90 -1.43
N ASN A 189 8.70 -3.07 -2.07
CA ASN A 189 8.16 -4.34 -1.58
C ASN A 189 9.09 -4.92 -0.50
N GLU A 190 9.26 -4.19 0.59
CA GLU A 190 10.18 -4.56 1.67
C GLU A 190 9.79 -5.89 2.33
N GLY A 191 10.79 -6.73 2.59
CA GLY A 191 10.59 -8.05 3.21
C GLY A 191 9.96 -9.08 2.27
N ALA A 192 9.82 -8.79 0.98
CA ALA A 192 9.33 -9.73 0.00
C ALA A 192 10.40 -10.68 -0.52
N THR A 193 9.99 -11.88 -0.90
CA THR A 193 10.79 -12.85 -1.64
C THR A 193 10.58 -12.63 -3.13
N TYR A 194 11.61 -12.15 -3.81
CA TYR A 194 11.55 -11.86 -5.24
C TYR A 194 11.77 -13.11 -6.07
N GLY A 195 10.96 -13.26 -7.12
CA GLY A 195 11.25 -14.16 -8.22
C GLY A 195 12.18 -13.52 -9.26
N SER A 196 12.02 -12.20 -9.46
CA SER A 196 12.90 -11.37 -10.27
C SER A 196 12.95 -9.95 -9.72
N THR A 197 14.14 -9.43 -9.50
CA THR A 197 14.34 -8.02 -9.12
C THR A 197 14.27 -7.09 -10.33
N THR A 198 14.37 -7.60 -11.54
CA THR A 198 14.27 -6.82 -12.78
C THR A 198 12.82 -6.61 -13.17
N GLU A 199 12.00 -7.67 -13.11
CA GLU A 199 10.58 -7.64 -13.45
C GLU A 199 9.70 -7.23 -12.25
N GLY A 200 10.24 -7.29 -11.02
CA GLY A 200 9.60 -6.79 -9.81
C GLY A 200 8.56 -7.71 -9.19
N TYR A 201 8.34 -8.92 -9.72
CA TYR A 201 7.39 -9.85 -9.12
C TYR A 201 7.96 -10.55 -7.88
N CYS A 202 7.12 -10.69 -6.87
CA CYS A 202 7.51 -11.18 -5.57
C CYS A 202 6.32 -11.78 -4.80
N TYR A 203 6.61 -12.37 -3.65
CA TYR A 203 5.60 -12.65 -2.63
C TYR A 203 6.13 -12.30 -1.24
N ARG A 204 5.21 -12.15 -0.30
CA ARG A 204 5.51 -12.04 1.13
C ARG A 204 4.55 -12.92 1.93
N ASP A 205 5.10 -13.58 2.94
CA ASP A 205 4.33 -14.34 3.94
C ASP A 205 4.02 -13.45 5.16
N PHE A 206 2.78 -13.52 5.60
CA PHE A 206 2.29 -13.01 6.86
C PHE A 206 1.94 -14.20 7.74
N ASP A 207 2.96 -14.73 8.45
CA ASP A 207 2.86 -15.99 9.17
C ASP A 207 1.78 -15.96 10.27
N GLU A 208 1.65 -14.84 10.98
CA GLU A 208 0.63 -14.65 12.01
C GLU A 208 -0.80 -14.71 11.45
N LYS A 209 -0.99 -14.28 10.21
CA LYS A 209 -2.27 -14.32 9.49
C LYS A 209 -2.43 -15.53 8.60
N LYS A 210 -1.42 -16.40 8.52
CA LYS A 210 -1.38 -17.54 7.58
C LYS A 210 -1.74 -17.12 6.15
N LEU A 211 -1.13 -16.03 5.68
CA LEU A 211 -1.43 -15.41 4.40
C LEU A 211 -0.16 -15.30 3.57
N ARG A 212 -0.22 -15.65 2.28
CA ARG A 212 0.75 -15.26 1.27
C ARG A 212 0.14 -14.25 0.32
N VAL A 213 0.80 -13.11 0.17
CA VAL A 213 0.44 -12.10 -0.82
C VAL A 213 1.44 -12.18 -1.97
N PHE A 214 0.96 -12.44 -3.17
CA PHE A 214 1.72 -12.37 -4.41
C PHE A 214 1.52 -11.01 -5.05
N CYS A 215 2.61 -10.39 -5.48
CA CYS A 215 2.62 -9.21 -6.32
C CYS A 215 3.20 -9.61 -7.68
N LEU A 216 2.35 -9.62 -8.72
CA LEU A 216 2.73 -10.08 -10.04
C LEU A 216 2.86 -8.89 -10.99
N SER A 217 3.89 -8.92 -11.83
CA SER A 217 4.07 -7.97 -12.92
C SER A 217 3.30 -8.47 -14.14
N THR A 218 2.14 -7.87 -14.41
CA THR A 218 1.31 -8.22 -15.57
C THR A 218 1.41 -7.21 -16.69
N ALA A 219 2.10 -6.11 -16.44
CA ALA A 219 2.46 -5.13 -17.44
C ALA A 219 3.90 -5.41 -17.88
N GLU A 220 4.11 -6.32 -18.82
CA GLU A 220 5.44 -6.51 -19.39
C GLU A 220 5.86 -5.26 -20.16
N ILE A 221 6.93 -4.65 -19.66
CA ILE A 221 7.49 -3.44 -20.24
C ILE A 221 8.04 -3.79 -21.61
N GLY A 222 7.39 -3.29 -22.64
CA GLY A 222 7.81 -3.48 -24.01
C GLY A 222 7.03 -4.53 -24.80
N MET A 223 6.06 -5.24 -24.21
CA MET A 223 5.26 -6.24 -24.91
C MET A 223 3.75 -6.01 -24.78
N SER A 224 2.98 -6.77 -25.58
CA SER A 224 1.52 -6.64 -25.65
C SER A 224 0.84 -6.97 -24.33
N TRP A 225 -0.29 -6.41 -24.10
CA TRP A 225 -1.22 -6.32 -23.00
C TRP A 225 -1.47 -7.58 -22.13
N ASP A 226 -0.95 -8.78 -22.51
CA ASP A 226 -1.37 -10.05 -21.91
C ASP A 226 -0.20 -10.94 -21.43
N ASN A 227 1.02 -10.46 -21.40
CA ASN A 227 2.17 -11.37 -21.26
C ASN A 227 2.82 -11.31 -19.86
N VAL A 228 2.36 -12.21 -19.02
CA VAL A 228 3.18 -12.69 -17.90
C VAL A 228 4.28 -13.60 -18.47
N SER A 229 5.55 -13.27 -18.26
CA SER A 229 6.67 -14.05 -18.81
C SER A 229 6.59 -15.52 -18.39
N LEU A 230 7.10 -16.43 -19.23
CA LEU A 230 7.15 -17.84 -18.88
C LEU A 230 7.93 -18.07 -17.57
N THR A 231 8.99 -17.30 -17.35
CA THR A 231 9.78 -17.33 -16.13
C THR A 231 8.93 -16.98 -14.90
N GLN A 232 8.15 -15.91 -14.99
CA GLN A 232 7.24 -15.52 -13.91
C GLN A 232 6.17 -16.58 -13.66
N ARG A 233 5.57 -17.15 -14.74
CA ARG A 233 4.56 -18.21 -14.61
C ARG A 233 5.11 -19.45 -13.91
N LEU A 234 6.30 -19.91 -14.29
CA LEU A 234 6.93 -21.08 -13.66
C LEU A 234 7.30 -20.82 -12.20
N TRP A 235 7.84 -19.65 -11.90
CA TRP A 235 8.12 -19.24 -10.53
C TRP A 235 6.83 -19.13 -9.69
N PHE A 236 5.80 -18.49 -10.21
CA PHE A 236 4.52 -18.35 -9.52
C PHE A 236 3.88 -19.71 -9.22
N ALA A 237 3.85 -20.62 -10.20
CA ALA A 237 3.34 -21.98 -10.00
C ALA A 237 4.09 -22.73 -8.89
N GLY A 238 5.43 -22.62 -8.85
CA GLY A 238 6.26 -23.19 -7.80
C GLY A 238 5.99 -22.59 -6.42
N ALA A 239 5.92 -21.27 -6.35
CA ALA A 239 5.67 -20.55 -5.11
C ALA A 239 4.22 -20.76 -4.60
N LEU A 240 3.26 -20.87 -5.51
CA LEU A 240 1.85 -21.17 -5.20
C LEU A 240 1.71 -22.60 -4.65
N LYS A 241 2.37 -23.58 -5.27
CA LYS A 241 2.43 -24.96 -4.77
C LYS A 241 3.02 -25.03 -3.36
N ALA A 242 4.10 -24.28 -3.11
CA ALA A 242 4.72 -24.21 -1.79
C ALA A 242 3.79 -23.56 -0.75
N ALA A 243 2.99 -22.54 -1.12
CA ALA A 243 1.97 -21.97 -0.24
C ALA A 243 0.83 -22.94 0.03
N GLY A 244 0.34 -23.65 -1.00
CA GLY A 244 -0.72 -24.65 -0.88
C GLY A 244 -0.35 -25.85 0.00
N ALA A 245 0.94 -26.12 0.20
CA ALA A 245 1.42 -27.13 1.14
C ALA A 245 1.31 -26.69 2.61
N LYS A 246 1.12 -25.39 2.88
CA LYS A 246 0.92 -24.85 4.23
C LYS A 246 -0.56 -24.93 4.61
N ALA A 247 -0.90 -25.79 5.55
CA ALA A 247 -2.29 -26.01 5.96
C ALA A 247 -2.95 -24.71 6.50
N GLY A 248 -4.10 -24.35 5.93
CA GLY A 248 -4.92 -23.22 6.37
C GLY A 248 -4.39 -21.85 5.95
N TRP A 249 -3.48 -21.78 4.98
CA TRP A 249 -3.00 -20.52 4.43
C TRP A 249 -3.96 -19.97 3.38
N GLY A 250 -4.25 -18.68 3.51
CA GLY A 250 -4.90 -17.88 2.47
C GLY A 250 -3.90 -17.36 1.43
N ILE A 251 -4.41 -17.02 0.26
CA ILE A 251 -3.63 -16.45 -0.84
C ILE A 251 -4.35 -15.20 -1.34
N VAL A 252 -3.59 -14.11 -1.46
CA VAL A 252 -3.99 -12.89 -2.15
C VAL A 252 -3.02 -12.68 -3.31
N ILE A 253 -3.55 -12.36 -4.48
CA ILE A 253 -2.77 -12.02 -5.66
C ILE A 253 -3.11 -10.58 -6.04
N VAL A 254 -2.08 -9.75 -6.17
CA VAL A 254 -2.21 -8.36 -6.62
C VAL A 254 -1.44 -8.19 -7.92
N SER A 255 -2.05 -7.52 -8.88
CA SER A 255 -1.49 -7.25 -10.21
C SER A 255 -2.19 -6.05 -10.83
N HIS A 256 -1.58 -5.44 -11.85
CA HIS A 256 -2.19 -4.34 -12.58
C HIS A 256 -3.33 -4.85 -13.47
N TYR A 257 -3.04 -5.80 -14.36
CA TYR A 257 -4.07 -6.45 -15.17
C TYR A 257 -4.66 -7.67 -14.47
N PRO A 258 -5.95 -7.96 -14.71
CA PRO A 258 -6.55 -9.22 -14.30
C PRO A 258 -5.73 -10.39 -14.86
N LEU A 259 -5.59 -11.43 -14.07
CA LEU A 259 -4.98 -12.67 -14.54
C LEU A 259 -6.04 -13.46 -15.30
N ASP A 260 -5.79 -13.69 -16.59
CA ASP A 260 -6.55 -14.65 -17.36
C ASP A 260 -5.82 -16.01 -17.32
N PHE A 261 -6.52 -17.02 -16.85
CA PHE A 261 -6.01 -18.39 -16.73
C PHE A 261 -6.65 -19.32 -17.76
N THR A 262 -7.30 -18.77 -18.80
CA THR A 262 -7.91 -19.56 -19.89
C THR A 262 -6.89 -20.06 -20.90
#